data_6dca3508c66a8ca46bc0c735f952a071
#
_entry.id   6dca3508c66a8ca46bc0c735f952a071
#
_cell.length_a   1.000
_cell.length_b   1.000
_cell.length_c   1.000
_cell.angle_alpha   90.00
_cell.angle_beta   90.00
_cell.angle_gamma   90.00
#
_symmetry.space_group_name_H-M   'P 1'
#
loop_
_entity.id
_entity.type
_entity.pdbx_description
1 polymer ?
#
loop_
_entity_poly.entity_id
_entity_poly.type
_entity_poly.pdbx_seq_one_letter_code
_entity_poly.pdbx_strand_id
1 'polypeptide(L)'
;MQMEVRKLTVGYGAAWVLDQVSMQIGAGEFVGIVGCTGCGKTTLLKAMAGLLEVQDGEILLDGENIFSRRFDRAVLRRKVGIVFQYPEYQLFAQTVEKDVGFGLKYSRLSREEKQERVRWALEQMGFSYEEIKDQSPLSLSGGEKRRVAIAGVLATKPELLMLDEPLAGLDPMAREMFLEFLEVLTGQGVSVVMVSHNVDALAQHAARII
;
A
#
# COMPACT_ATOMS: atom_id res chain seq x y z
N MET A 1 -6.34 -13.04 4.37
CA MET A 1 -5.94 -13.01 2.95
C MET A 1 -4.53 -13.55 2.82
N GLN A 2 -4.24 -14.32 1.77
CA GLN A 2 -2.91 -14.84 1.45
C GLN A 2 -2.55 -14.44 0.01
N MET A 3 -1.32 -14.00 -0.22
CA MET A 3 -0.81 -13.74 -1.57
C MET A 3 0.43 -14.59 -1.83
N GLU A 4 0.49 -15.22 -3.00
CA GLU A 4 1.62 -16.07 -3.41
C GLU A 4 2.09 -15.64 -4.80
N VAL A 5 3.38 -15.45 -4.94
CA VAL A 5 4.09 -15.16 -6.18
C VAL A 5 4.90 -16.40 -6.56
N ARG A 6 4.68 -16.94 -7.75
CA ARG A 6 5.34 -18.17 -8.22
C ARG A 6 6.10 -17.92 -9.50
N LYS A 7 7.41 -18.08 -9.47
CA LYS A 7 8.33 -17.98 -10.62
C LYS A 7 8.06 -16.78 -11.51
N LEU A 8 7.77 -15.64 -10.87
CA LEU A 8 7.37 -14.43 -11.57
C LEU A 8 8.53 -13.87 -12.40
N THR A 9 8.28 -13.68 -13.69
CA THR A 9 9.20 -13.02 -14.62
C THR A 9 8.53 -11.79 -15.20
N VAL A 10 9.18 -10.63 -15.03
CA VAL A 10 8.71 -9.32 -15.53
C VAL A 10 9.87 -8.58 -16.16
N GLY A 11 9.62 -8.04 -17.35
CA GLY A 11 10.62 -7.28 -18.11
C GLY A 11 10.04 -6.08 -18.85
N TYR A 12 10.94 -5.23 -19.32
CA TYR A 12 10.63 -4.09 -20.19
C TYR A 12 11.46 -4.21 -21.47
N GLY A 13 10.80 -4.47 -22.59
CA GLY A 13 11.49 -4.76 -23.85
C GLY A 13 12.32 -6.03 -23.77
N ALA A 14 13.63 -5.93 -24.01
CA ALA A 14 14.55 -7.09 -23.98
C ALA A 14 15.20 -7.36 -22.60
N ALA A 15 14.95 -6.52 -21.59
CA ALA A 15 15.58 -6.63 -20.28
C ALA A 15 14.62 -7.22 -19.24
N TRP A 16 15.02 -8.31 -18.57
CA TRP A 16 14.32 -8.85 -17.41
C TRP A 16 14.65 -8.01 -16.18
N VAL A 17 13.63 -7.60 -15.43
CA VAL A 17 13.75 -6.89 -14.15
C VAL A 17 13.50 -7.85 -12.98
N LEU A 18 12.55 -8.75 -13.14
CA LEU A 18 12.31 -9.87 -12.23
C LEU A 18 12.51 -11.16 -13.03
N ASP A 19 13.26 -12.11 -12.48
CA ASP A 19 13.52 -13.42 -13.09
C ASP A 19 13.22 -14.52 -12.08
N GLN A 20 12.17 -15.29 -12.35
CA GLN A 20 11.69 -16.44 -11.57
C GLN A 20 11.53 -16.17 -10.05
N VAL A 21 11.12 -14.96 -9.69
CA VAL A 21 10.91 -14.57 -8.29
C VAL A 21 9.72 -15.33 -7.69
N SER A 22 9.95 -15.93 -6.52
CA SER A 22 8.89 -16.62 -5.76
C SER A 22 8.89 -16.15 -4.33
N MET A 23 7.71 -15.81 -3.80
CA MET A 23 7.49 -15.43 -2.41
C MET A 23 6.05 -15.67 -2.01
N GLN A 24 5.80 -15.69 -0.71
CA GLN A 24 4.47 -15.84 -0.14
C GLN A 24 4.26 -14.82 0.99
N ILE A 25 3.06 -14.31 1.12
CA ILE A 25 2.65 -13.40 2.20
C ILE A 25 1.48 -14.05 2.91
N GLY A 26 1.67 -14.33 4.20
CA GLY A 26 0.63 -14.87 5.08
C GLY A 26 -0.37 -13.82 5.52
N ALA A 27 -1.52 -14.27 6.04
CA ALA A 27 -2.51 -13.38 6.64
C ALA A 27 -1.95 -12.73 7.93
N GLY A 28 -2.06 -11.40 8.03
CA GLY A 28 -1.54 -10.66 9.18
C GLY A 28 -0.01 -10.70 9.31
N GLU A 29 0.71 -10.95 8.22
CA GLU A 29 2.18 -10.97 8.22
C GLU A 29 2.73 -9.60 7.81
N PHE A 30 3.75 -9.11 8.53
CA PHE A 30 4.54 -7.96 8.11
C PHE A 30 5.83 -8.44 7.44
N VAL A 31 5.93 -8.24 6.13
CA VAL A 31 7.09 -8.62 5.31
C VAL A 31 7.85 -7.38 4.88
N GLY A 32 9.14 -7.32 5.22
CA GLY A 32 10.08 -6.34 4.70
C GLY A 32 10.73 -6.81 3.39
N ILE A 33 10.86 -5.93 2.41
CA ILE A 33 11.62 -6.20 1.18
C ILE A 33 12.77 -5.21 1.11
N VAL A 34 13.99 -5.74 1.05
CA VAL A 34 15.23 -4.95 0.95
C VAL A 34 15.98 -5.27 -0.34
N GLY A 35 16.84 -4.38 -0.77
CA GLY A 35 17.69 -4.60 -1.94
C GLY A 35 18.17 -3.29 -2.54
N CYS A 36 19.15 -3.39 -3.47
CA CYS A 36 19.73 -2.25 -4.15
C CYS A 36 18.70 -1.45 -4.94
N THR A 37 18.97 -0.16 -5.17
CA THR A 37 18.16 0.65 -6.08
C THR A 37 18.16 0.05 -7.48
N GLY A 38 16.98 -0.04 -8.09
CA GLY A 38 16.83 -0.61 -9.44
C GLY A 38 16.76 -2.15 -9.52
N CYS A 39 16.82 -2.89 -8.39
CA CYS A 39 16.73 -4.37 -8.42
C CYS A 39 15.31 -4.92 -8.64
N GLY A 40 14.30 -4.08 -8.86
CA GLY A 40 12.95 -4.53 -9.22
C GLY A 40 11.91 -4.51 -8.12
N LYS A 41 12.19 -3.98 -6.91
CA LYS A 41 11.24 -3.96 -5.77
C LYS A 41 9.91 -3.28 -6.12
N THR A 42 9.93 -2.07 -6.67
CA THR A 42 8.74 -1.35 -7.15
C THR A 42 8.01 -2.12 -8.27
N THR A 43 8.77 -2.79 -9.15
CA THR A 43 8.21 -3.64 -10.22
C THR A 43 7.45 -4.82 -9.63
N LEU A 44 7.99 -5.45 -8.59
CA LEU A 44 7.34 -6.54 -7.86
C LEU A 44 6.02 -6.06 -7.22
N LEU A 45 6.04 -4.94 -6.48
CA LEU A 45 4.82 -4.37 -5.89
C LEU A 45 3.76 -4.04 -6.94
N LYS A 46 4.16 -3.44 -8.09
CA LYS A 46 3.24 -3.15 -9.20
C LYS A 46 2.65 -4.40 -9.81
N ALA A 47 3.45 -5.46 -9.99
CA ALA A 47 2.96 -6.74 -10.49
C ALA A 47 1.95 -7.37 -9.51
N MET A 48 2.26 -7.38 -8.20
CA MET A 48 1.37 -7.87 -7.14
C MET A 48 0.06 -7.08 -7.04
N ALA A 49 0.08 -5.78 -7.36
CA ALA A 49 -1.11 -4.94 -7.46
C ALA A 49 -1.89 -5.12 -8.78
N GLY A 50 -1.43 -5.97 -9.70
CA GLY A 50 -2.04 -6.16 -11.02
C GLY A 50 -1.92 -4.96 -11.96
N LEU A 51 -0.93 -4.09 -11.73
CA LEU A 51 -0.67 -2.86 -12.50
C LEU A 51 0.33 -3.07 -13.64
N LEU A 52 0.96 -4.24 -13.70
CA LEU A 52 1.87 -4.63 -14.77
C LEU A 52 1.44 -5.98 -15.35
N GLU A 53 1.65 -6.15 -16.64
CA GLU A 53 1.57 -7.47 -17.28
C GLU A 53 2.82 -8.28 -16.91
N VAL A 54 2.62 -9.58 -16.66
CA VAL A 54 3.70 -10.53 -16.36
C VAL A 54 3.95 -11.37 -17.62
N GLN A 55 5.22 -11.66 -17.89
CA GLN A 55 5.62 -12.45 -19.03
C GLN A 55 5.57 -13.96 -18.73
N ASP A 56 5.91 -14.34 -17.49
CA ASP A 56 5.84 -15.73 -17.02
C ASP A 56 5.61 -15.79 -15.53
N GLY A 57 5.15 -16.95 -15.04
CA GLY A 57 4.79 -17.15 -13.65
C GLY A 57 3.36 -16.73 -13.32
N GLU A 58 3.02 -16.74 -12.06
CA GLU A 58 1.68 -16.41 -11.59
C GLU A 58 1.68 -15.69 -10.24
N ILE A 59 0.65 -14.89 -10.00
CA ILE A 59 0.37 -14.29 -8.69
C ILE A 59 -1.02 -14.76 -8.27
N LEU A 60 -1.07 -15.42 -7.10
CA LEU A 60 -2.30 -15.96 -6.55
C LEU A 60 -2.76 -15.09 -5.37
N LEU A 61 -4.02 -14.70 -5.38
CA LEU A 61 -4.72 -14.09 -4.26
C LEU A 61 -5.75 -15.11 -3.74
N ASP A 62 -5.57 -15.57 -2.50
CA ASP A 62 -6.40 -16.61 -1.89
C ASP A 62 -6.55 -17.86 -2.79
N GLY A 63 -5.49 -18.25 -3.51
CA GLY A 63 -5.43 -19.39 -4.42
C GLY A 63 -5.89 -19.12 -5.85
N GLU A 64 -6.41 -17.94 -6.16
CA GLU A 64 -6.87 -17.59 -7.51
C GLU A 64 -5.84 -16.71 -8.23
N ASN A 65 -5.47 -17.07 -9.46
CA ASN A 65 -4.52 -16.28 -10.26
C ASN A 65 -5.15 -14.96 -10.71
N ILE A 66 -4.55 -13.82 -10.27
CA ILE A 66 -5.06 -12.47 -10.53
C ILE A 66 -5.04 -12.06 -12.02
N PHE A 67 -4.28 -12.77 -12.86
CA PHE A 67 -4.23 -12.57 -14.31
C PHE A 67 -5.15 -13.51 -15.09
N SER A 68 -5.84 -14.42 -14.41
CA SER A 68 -6.84 -15.29 -15.04
C SER A 68 -7.98 -14.45 -15.62
N ARG A 69 -8.50 -14.86 -16.80
CA ARG A 69 -9.68 -14.23 -17.43
C ARG A 69 -10.93 -14.27 -16.56
N ARG A 70 -11.02 -15.22 -15.62
CA ARG A 70 -12.16 -15.40 -14.71
C ARG A 70 -12.03 -14.61 -13.42
N PHE A 71 -10.84 -14.09 -13.11
CA PHE A 71 -10.60 -13.36 -11.87
C PHE A 71 -11.25 -11.97 -11.90
N ASP A 72 -12.06 -11.65 -10.89
CA ASP A 72 -12.64 -10.32 -10.73
C ASP A 72 -11.59 -9.32 -10.18
N ARG A 73 -11.06 -8.49 -11.06
CA ARG A 73 -10.08 -7.45 -10.68
C ARG A 73 -10.62 -6.44 -9.66
N ALA A 74 -11.93 -6.35 -9.46
CA ALA A 74 -12.49 -5.52 -8.40
C ALA A 74 -12.21 -6.12 -7.01
N VAL A 75 -12.05 -7.45 -6.89
CA VAL A 75 -11.62 -8.12 -5.66
C VAL A 75 -10.20 -7.67 -5.30
N LEU A 76 -9.27 -7.70 -6.27
CA LEU A 76 -7.89 -7.25 -6.04
C LEU A 76 -7.86 -5.80 -5.54
N ARG A 77 -8.56 -4.89 -6.22
CA ARG A 77 -8.60 -3.46 -5.85
C ARG A 77 -9.24 -3.18 -4.49
N ARG A 78 -10.12 -4.05 -4.01
CA ARG A 78 -10.70 -3.93 -2.66
C ARG A 78 -9.79 -4.48 -1.59
N LYS A 79 -9.10 -5.60 -1.86
CA LYS A 79 -8.29 -6.30 -0.88
C LYS A 79 -6.86 -5.75 -0.77
N VAL A 80 -6.32 -5.20 -1.85
CA VAL A 80 -4.92 -4.76 -1.93
C VAL A 80 -4.85 -3.25 -2.06
N GLY A 81 -4.24 -2.61 -1.07
CA GLY A 81 -3.87 -1.21 -1.09
C GLY A 81 -2.39 -1.05 -1.42
N ILE A 82 -2.05 -0.09 -2.25
CA ILE A 82 -0.65 0.23 -2.57
C ILE A 82 -0.39 1.72 -2.38
N VAL A 83 0.69 2.03 -1.66
CA VAL A 83 1.24 3.38 -1.50
C VAL A 83 2.58 3.40 -2.25
N PHE A 84 2.67 4.21 -3.30
CA PHE A 84 3.90 4.38 -4.07
C PHE A 84 4.87 5.35 -3.40
N GLN A 85 6.10 5.32 -3.84
CA GLN A 85 7.09 6.34 -3.49
C GLN A 85 6.57 7.73 -3.89
N TYR A 86 6.69 8.71 -2.97
CA TYR A 86 6.14 10.06 -3.14
C TYR A 86 4.62 10.12 -3.36
N PRO A 87 3.81 9.52 -2.48
CA PRO A 87 2.36 9.40 -2.68
C PRO A 87 1.67 10.79 -2.68
N GLU A 88 2.31 11.82 -2.14
CA GLU A 88 1.85 13.21 -2.14
C GLU A 88 1.63 13.79 -3.54
N TYR A 89 2.27 13.26 -4.57
CA TYR A 89 2.03 13.68 -5.96
C TYR A 89 0.74 13.12 -6.56
N GLN A 90 0.08 12.22 -5.86
CA GLN A 90 -1.18 11.62 -6.30
C GLN A 90 -2.41 12.38 -5.81
N LEU A 91 -2.23 13.41 -4.97
CA LEU A 91 -3.31 14.25 -4.46
C LEU A 91 -3.82 15.20 -5.55
N PHE A 92 -5.14 15.24 -5.77
CA PHE A 92 -5.75 15.98 -6.88
C PHE A 92 -7.10 16.61 -6.55
N ALA A 93 -7.77 16.20 -5.46
CA ALA A 93 -9.10 16.70 -5.15
C ALA A 93 -9.08 18.12 -4.55
N GLN A 94 -10.24 18.76 -4.51
CA GLN A 94 -10.38 20.10 -3.95
C GLN A 94 -10.26 20.14 -2.42
N THR A 95 -10.64 19.05 -1.74
CA THR A 95 -10.58 18.93 -0.28
C THR A 95 -9.99 17.60 0.13
N VAL A 96 -9.38 17.56 1.31
CA VAL A 96 -8.80 16.35 1.93
C VAL A 96 -9.84 15.25 2.03
N GLU A 97 -11.05 15.55 2.49
CA GLU A 97 -12.12 14.56 2.59
C GLU A 97 -12.43 13.90 1.24
N LYS A 98 -12.51 14.70 0.17
CA LYS A 98 -12.79 14.18 -1.18
C LYS A 98 -11.63 13.35 -1.73
N ASP A 99 -10.40 13.73 -1.41
CA ASP A 99 -9.21 13.01 -1.86
C ASP A 99 -9.12 11.64 -1.17
N VAL A 100 -9.17 11.63 0.16
CA VAL A 100 -9.14 10.40 0.96
C VAL A 100 -10.33 9.50 0.65
N GLY A 101 -11.52 10.07 0.42
CA GLY A 101 -12.73 9.33 0.06
C GLY A 101 -12.77 8.82 -1.38
N PHE A 102 -11.81 9.18 -2.23
CA PHE A 102 -11.86 8.84 -3.66
C PHE A 102 -11.88 7.33 -3.91
N GLY A 103 -11.07 6.57 -3.19
CA GLY A 103 -11.03 5.09 -3.28
C GLY A 103 -12.36 4.41 -2.92
N LEU A 104 -13.23 5.10 -2.17
CA LEU A 104 -14.53 4.61 -1.76
C LEU A 104 -15.66 4.92 -2.77
N LYS A 105 -15.37 5.64 -3.87
CA LYS A 105 -16.38 6.12 -4.82
C LYS A 105 -17.29 5.01 -5.35
N TYR A 106 -16.71 3.85 -5.66
CA TYR A 106 -17.41 2.71 -6.24
C TYR A 106 -17.73 1.61 -5.22
N SER A 107 -17.51 1.87 -3.92
CA SER A 107 -17.94 0.95 -2.86
C SER A 107 -19.47 0.98 -2.69
N ARG A 108 -20.03 -0.10 -2.12
CA ARG A 108 -21.45 -0.19 -1.78
C ARG A 108 -21.81 0.46 -0.43
N LEU A 109 -20.86 1.19 0.16
CA LEU A 109 -21.03 1.86 1.44
C LEU A 109 -21.97 3.05 1.32
N SER A 110 -22.76 3.31 2.37
CA SER A 110 -23.55 4.53 2.51
C SER A 110 -22.64 5.77 2.57
N ARG A 111 -23.25 6.95 2.49
CA ARG A 111 -22.51 8.20 2.63
C ARG A 111 -21.88 8.33 4.01
N GLU A 112 -22.61 7.96 5.03
CA GLU A 112 -22.20 7.99 6.44
C GLU A 112 -21.05 7.03 6.69
N GLU A 113 -21.15 5.79 6.18
CA GLU A 113 -20.07 4.80 6.28
C GLU A 113 -18.78 5.25 5.56
N LYS A 114 -18.90 5.91 4.41
CA LYS A 114 -17.73 6.47 3.69
C LYS A 114 -17.08 7.57 4.50
N GLN A 115 -17.87 8.48 5.07
CA GLN A 115 -17.38 9.57 5.89
C GLN A 115 -16.67 9.04 7.15
N GLU A 116 -17.23 8.02 7.80
CA GLU A 116 -16.62 7.37 8.95
C GLU A 116 -15.28 6.74 8.61
N ARG A 117 -15.16 6.06 7.45
CA ARG A 117 -13.88 5.51 6.99
C ARG A 117 -12.84 6.59 6.69
N VAL A 118 -13.24 7.70 6.10
CA VAL A 118 -12.36 8.86 5.84
C VAL A 118 -11.89 9.47 7.16
N ARG A 119 -12.81 9.70 8.10
CA ARG A 119 -12.50 10.19 9.44
C ARG A 119 -11.48 9.27 10.12
N TRP A 120 -11.80 7.99 10.23
CA TRP A 120 -10.91 7.00 10.82
C TRP A 120 -9.52 7.01 10.19
N ALA A 121 -9.42 7.01 8.87
CA ALA A 121 -8.13 6.97 8.17
C ALA A 121 -7.29 8.23 8.43
N LEU A 122 -7.91 9.41 8.48
CA LEU A 122 -7.22 10.66 8.81
C LEU A 122 -6.75 10.69 10.27
N GLU A 123 -7.58 10.21 11.19
CA GLU A 123 -7.23 10.12 12.61
C GLU A 123 -6.07 9.14 12.85
N GLN A 124 -6.02 8.01 12.12
CA GLN A 124 -4.87 7.09 12.15
C GLN A 124 -3.56 7.76 11.69
N MET A 125 -3.65 8.76 10.83
CA MET A 125 -2.51 9.55 10.36
C MET A 125 -2.22 10.78 11.21
N GLY A 126 -2.85 10.89 12.40
CA GLY A 126 -2.61 11.94 13.38
C GLY A 126 -3.26 13.29 13.03
N PHE A 127 -4.33 13.29 12.24
CA PHE A 127 -5.09 14.49 11.93
C PHE A 127 -6.39 14.57 12.76
N SER A 128 -6.78 15.79 13.14
CA SER A 128 -8.15 16.08 13.54
C SER A 128 -9.01 16.18 12.27
N TYR A 129 -9.97 15.26 12.11
CA TYR A 129 -10.85 15.24 10.93
C TYR A 129 -11.54 16.59 10.69
N GLU A 130 -12.13 17.18 11.74
CA GLU A 130 -12.88 18.43 11.62
C GLU A 130 -12.00 19.62 11.21
N GLU A 131 -10.72 19.61 11.52
CA GLU A 131 -9.79 20.68 11.18
C GLU A 131 -9.25 20.57 9.74
N ILE A 132 -9.12 19.34 9.21
CA ILE A 132 -8.42 19.13 7.93
C ILE A 132 -9.36 18.82 6.76
N LYS A 133 -10.57 18.30 7.02
CA LYS A 133 -11.45 17.73 5.98
C LYS A 133 -11.74 18.67 4.81
N ASP A 134 -11.92 19.96 5.10
CA ASP A 134 -12.29 20.99 4.11
C ASP A 134 -11.09 21.71 3.50
N GLN A 135 -9.87 21.46 4.00
CA GLN A 135 -8.66 22.07 3.47
C GLN A 135 -8.30 21.50 2.10
N SER A 136 -7.65 22.33 1.27
CA SER A 136 -7.08 21.84 0.01
C SER A 136 -5.85 20.95 0.30
N PRO A 137 -5.77 19.74 -0.25
CA PRO A 137 -4.55 18.92 -0.11
C PRO A 137 -3.29 19.65 -0.58
N LEU A 138 -3.43 20.55 -1.56
CA LEU A 138 -2.30 21.26 -2.13
C LEU A 138 -1.73 22.34 -1.19
N SER A 139 -2.49 22.82 -0.21
CA SER A 139 -2.03 23.81 0.78
C SER A 139 -1.24 23.21 1.95
N LEU A 140 -1.25 21.89 2.09
CA LEU A 140 -0.58 21.18 3.16
C LEU A 140 0.93 21.13 2.97
N SER A 141 1.68 20.96 4.06
CA SER A 141 3.12 20.64 4.00
C SER A 141 3.38 19.31 3.33
N GLY A 142 4.61 19.05 2.87
CA GLY A 142 4.96 17.79 2.22
C GLY A 142 4.68 16.55 3.08
N GLY A 143 4.99 16.62 4.38
CA GLY A 143 4.70 15.51 5.31
C GLY A 143 3.21 15.29 5.55
N GLU A 144 2.41 16.36 5.63
CA GLU A 144 0.95 16.26 5.74
C GLU A 144 0.34 15.68 4.47
N LYS A 145 0.74 16.16 3.28
CA LYS A 145 0.31 15.59 1.99
C LYS A 145 0.54 14.08 1.93
N ARG A 146 1.73 13.64 2.34
CA ARG A 146 2.08 12.22 2.37
C ARG A 146 1.16 11.43 3.27
N ARG A 147 0.91 11.90 4.50
CA ARG A 147 0.00 11.25 5.45
C ARG A 147 -1.45 11.22 4.92
N VAL A 148 -1.92 12.30 4.27
CA VAL A 148 -3.24 12.33 3.62
C VAL A 148 -3.32 11.31 2.49
N ALA A 149 -2.28 11.17 1.65
CA ALA A 149 -2.26 10.18 0.59
C ALA A 149 -2.29 8.74 1.13
N ILE A 150 -1.55 8.46 2.22
CA ILE A 150 -1.61 7.16 2.91
C ILE A 150 -3.02 6.92 3.49
N ALA A 151 -3.63 7.94 4.11
CA ALA A 151 -5.01 7.86 4.61
C ALA A 151 -6.00 7.47 3.50
N GLY A 152 -5.81 7.97 2.26
CA GLY A 152 -6.63 7.61 1.10
C GLY A 152 -6.61 6.11 0.79
N VAL A 153 -5.46 5.47 0.94
CA VAL A 153 -5.35 4.01 0.78
C VAL A 153 -5.97 3.28 1.97
N LEU A 154 -5.70 3.73 3.20
CA LEU A 154 -6.22 3.12 4.43
C LEU A 154 -7.75 3.18 4.52
N ALA A 155 -8.39 4.26 4.04
CA ALA A 155 -9.84 4.42 4.03
C ALA A 155 -10.55 3.26 3.32
N THR A 156 -9.89 2.61 2.34
CA THR A 156 -10.45 1.45 1.65
C THR A 156 -10.48 0.19 2.53
N LYS A 157 -9.79 0.18 3.67
CA LYS A 157 -9.59 -0.96 4.57
C LYS A 157 -9.09 -2.20 3.83
N PRO A 158 -7.89 -2.13 3.23
CA PRO A 158 -7.31 -3.26 2.50
C PRO A 158 -6.97 -4.41 3.46
N GLU A 159 -7.00 -5.64 2.95
CA GLU A 159 -6.52 -6.83 3.65
C GLU A 159 -4.99 -7.00 3.50
N LEU A 160 -4.40 -6.44 2.43
CA LEU A 160 -2.96 -6.32 2.20
C LEU A 160 -2.62 -4.86 1.90
N LEU A 161 -1.70 -4.29 2.68
CA LEU A 161 -1.14 -2.97 2.47
C LEU A 161 0.30 -3.10 1.95
N MET A 162 0.55 -2.61 0.74
CA MET A 162 1.87 -2.57 0.14
C MET A 162 2.41 -1.14 0.14
N LEU A 163 3.64 -0.95 0.60
CA LEU A 163 4.27 0.34 0.83
C LEU A 163 5.63 0.40 0.12
N ASP A 164 5.81 1.33 -0.79
CA ASP A 164 7.06 1.56 -1.51
C ASP A 164 7.79 2.77 -0.91
N GLU A 165 8.85 2.52 -0.12
CA GLU A 165 9.67 3.53 0.56
C GLU A 165 8.86 4.54 1.41
N PRO A 166 7.93 4.08 2.29
CA PRO A 166 7.03 5.00 3.00
C PRO A 166 7.75 5.88 4.02
N LEU A 167 8.93 5.48 4.49
CA LEU A 167 9.70 6.16 5.53
C LEU A 167 10.59 7.29 5.00
N ALA A 168 10.74 7.42 3.66
CA ALA A 168 11.58 8.45 3.08
C ALA A 168 11.09 9.86 3.44
N GLY A 169 11.98 10.72 3.95
CA GLY A 169 11.65 12.10 4.33
C GLY A 169 10.87 12.26 5.64
N LEU A 170 10.57 11.20 6.38
CA LEU A 170 10.06 11.29 7.75
C LEU A 170 11.21 11.53 8.73
N ASP A 171 10.96 12.40 9.73
CA ASP A 171 11.84 12.51 10.88
C ASP A 171 11.82 11.21 11.72
N PRO A 172 12.80 11.00 12.62
CA PRO A 172 12.90 9.75 13.38
C PRO A 172 11.65 9.42 14.21
N MET A 173 11.01 10.42 14.83
CA MET A 173 9.83 10.22 15.66
C MET A 173 8.61 9.84 14.80
N ALA A 174 8.38 10.55 13.70
CA ALA A 174 7.28 10.23 12.79
C ALA A 174 7.46 8.86 12.13
N ARG A 175 8.72 8.44 11.90
CA ARG A 175 9.05 7.11 11.37
C ARG A 175 8.67 6.01 12.35
N GLU A 176 9.05 6.15 13.62
CA GLU A 176 8.73 5.18 14.68
C GLU A 176 7.22 5.05 14.86
N MET A 177 6.51 6.16 15.02
CA MET A 177 5.05 6.17 15.11
C MET A 177 4.37 5.48 13.91
N PHE A 178 4.92 5.63 12.71
CA PHE A 178 4.37 4.99 11.52
C PHE A 178 4.61 3.47 11.53
N LEU A 179 5.77 3.02 11.98
CA LEU A 179 6.09 1.59 12.12
C LEU A 179 5.24 0.92 13.20
N GLU A 180 5.09 1.53 14.37
CA GLU A 180 4.17 1.09 15.42
C GLU A 180 2.72 0.98 14.90
N PHE A 181 2.28 1.96 14.11
CA PHE A 181 0.97 1.91 13.47
C PHE A 181 0.83 0.70 12.53
N LEU A 182 1.86 0.35 11.75
CA LEU A 182 1.84 -0.84 10.89
C LEU A 182 1.77 -2.15 11.71
N GLU A 183 2.43 -2.21 12.88
CA GLU A 183 2.30 -3.35 13.80
C GLU A 183 0.87 -3.48 14.33
N VAL A 184 0.24 -2.37 14.71
CA VAL A 184 -1.16 -2.38 15.15
C VAL A 184 -2.07 -2.91 14.03
N LEU A 185 -1.85 -2.49 12.78
CA LEU A 185 -2.61 -3.00 11.63
C LEU A 185 -2.41 -4.51 11.44
N THR A 186 -1.17 -5.00 11.56
CA THR A 186 -0.91 -6.44 11.44
C THR A 186 -1.54 -7.23 12.57
N GLY A 187 -1.53 -6.70 13.79
CA GLY A 187 -2.25 -7.27 14.92
C GLY A 187 -3.78 -7.34 14.72
N GLN A 188 -4.33 -6.49 13.87
CA GLN A 188 -5.73 -6.50 13.44
C GLN A 188 -5.99 -7.41 12.24
N GLY A 189 -4.98 -8.14 11.75
CA GLY A 189 -5.09 -9.10 10.65
C GLY A 189 -4.83 -8.52 9.26
N VAL A 190 -4.41 -7.28 9.13
CA VAL A 190 -3.97 -6.70 7.86
C VAL A 190 -2.55 -7.18 7.56
N SER A 191 -2.32 -7.75 6.37
CA SER A 191 -0.96 -8.08 5.95
C SER A 191 -0.25 -6.82 5.44
N VAL A 192 1.04 -6.69 5.73
CA VAL A 192 1.86 -5.54 5.30
C VAL A 192 3.06 -6.02 4.50
N VAL A 193 3.31 -5.40 3.35
CA VAL A 193 4.56 -5.52 2.61
C VAL A 193 5.19 -4.15 2.50
N MET A 194 6.38 -3.98 3.03
CA MET A 194 7.09 -2.70 3.00
C MET A 194 8.44 -2.84 2.32
N VAL A 195 8.62 -2.12 1.23
CA VAL A 195 9.93 -1.90 0.61
C VAL A 195 10.63 -0.77 1.36
N SER A 196 11.85 -1.00 1.83
CA SER A 196 12.65 0.04 2.46
C SER A 196 14.15 -0.21 2.28
N HIS A 197 14.92 0.88 2.21
CA HIS A 197 16.38 0.83 2.31
C HIS A 197 16.86 0.83 3.78
N ASN A 198 15.98 1.12 4.73
CA ASN A 198 16.29 1.09 6.15
C ASN A 198 16.10 -0.31 6.72
N VAL A 199 17.16 -1.12 6.65
CA VAL A 199 17.14 -2.51 7.11
C VAL A 199 16.91 -2.60 8.61
N ASP A 200 17.48 -1.69 9.40
CA ASP A 200 17.36 -1.70 10.86
C ASP A 200 15.91 -1.49 11.31
N ALA A 201 15.20 -0.55 10.66
CA ALA A 201 13.79 -0.33 10.93
C ALA A 201 12.94 -1.57 10.57
N LEU A 202 13.22 -2.23 9.45
CA LEU A 202 12.52 -3.47 9.09
C LEU A 202 12.84 -4.62 10.04
N ALA A 203 14.09 -4.75 10.49
CA ALA A 203 14.51 -5.84 11.37
C ALA A 203 13.84 -5.79 12.75
N GLN A 204 13.40 -4.62 13.21
CA GLN A 204 12.73 -4.45 14.48
C GLN A 204 11.23 -4.76 14.41
N HIS A 205 10.58 -4.51 13.27
CA HIS A 205 9.12 -4.52 13.12
C HIS A 205 8.59 -5.61 12.19
N ALA A 206 9.36 -6.02 11.17
CA ALA A 206 8.91 -7.04 10.21
C ALA A 206 9.10 -8.44 10.78
N ALA A 207 8.10 -9.31 10.60
CA ALA A 207 8.19 -10.72 10.97
C ALA A 207 9.21 -11.46 10.10
N ARG A 208 9.45 -10.97 8.87
CA ARG A 208 10.39 -11.54 7.91
C ARG A 208 10.90 -10.48 6.94
N ILE A 209 12.18 -10.62 6.54
CA ILE A 209 12.82 -9.79 5.52
C ILE A 209 13.23 -10.67 4.34
N ILE A 210 13.05 -10.14 3.13
CA ILE A 210 13.37 -10.79 1.84
C ILE A 210 14.31 -9.88 1.05
#